data_5132f41f1386cdd80fa991f5f5d43e34
#
_entry.id   5132f41f1386cdd80fa991f5f5d43e34
#
_cell.length_a   1.000
_cell.length_b   1.000
_cell.length_c   1.000
_cell.angle_alpha   90.00
_cell.angle_beta   90.00
_cell.angle_gamma   90.00
#
_symmetry.space_group_name_H-M   'P 1'
#
loop_
_entity.id
_entity.type
_entity.pdbx_description
1 polymer ?
#
loop_
_entity_poly.entity_id
_entity_poly.type
_entity_poly.pdbx_seq_one_letter_code
_entity_poly.pdbx_strand_id
1 'polypeptide(L)'
;MNIFKLLGGGKLKADYIRYKSLRRCGFAKLFLAYPEFRYQFYYRLREHSNLWKILLKPLQLGNSHNLYLNSDDIEGGLFIEHGFSTIIACRHIGANCWINQQVTIGYSDATNCPYIGNNVHIKAGAKVIGNVRIGDDVIIGANAVVVNDVPSHSIVVGVPARIIKVRSHISDPWRSIVSIQVE
;
A
#
# COMPACT_ATOMS: atom_id res chain seq x y z
N MET A 1 16.81 23.19 -10.21
CA MET A 1 15.68 22.47 -10.85
C MET A 1 15.39 21.23 -10.03
N ASN A 2 14.15 21.03 -9.55
CA ASN A 2 13.84 19.92 -8.63
C ASN A 2 13.70 18.64 -9.46
N ILE A 3 14.63 17.68 -9.32
CA ILE A 3 14.70 16.43 -10.07
C ILE A 3 13.39 15.63 -10.03
N PHE A 4 12.63 15.70 -8.93
CA PHE A 4 11.34 15.02 -8.81
C PHE A 4 10.25 15.60 -9.69
N LYS A 5 10.33 16.92 -10.01
CA LYS A 5 9.40 17.57 -10.93
C LYS A 5 9.65 17.11 -12.38
N LEU A 6 10.91 16.78 -12.69
CA LEU A 6 11.32 16.28 -14.01
C LEU A 6 11.01 14.77 -14.17
N LEU A 7 11.15 13.98 -13.10
CA LEU A 7 11.15 12.51 -13.16
C LEU A 7 9.85 11.83 -12.75
N GLY A 8 8.82 12.51 -12.26
CA GLY A 8 7.62 11.77 -11.84
C GLY A 8 6.67 12.54 -10.93
N GLY A 9 6.82 13.85 -10.86
CA GLY A 9 5.86 14.70 -10.18
C GLY A 9 5.77 14.55 -8.67
N GLY A 10 4.63 14.97 -8.12
CA GLY A 10 4.38 15.05 -6.68
C GLY A 10 4.33 13.69 -5.97
N LYS A 11 3.77 12.65 -6.61
CA LYS A 11 3.62 11.30 -6.03
C LYS A 11 4.98 10.66 -5.74
N LEU A 12 5.91 10.68 -6.69
CA LEU A 12 7.28 10.16 -6.49
C LEU A 12 8.04 10.91 -5.39
N LYS A 13 7.88 12.24 -5.32
CA LYS A 13 8.47 13.05 -4.25
C LYS A 13 7.90 12.65 -2.88
N ALA A 14 6.61 12.45 -2.77
CA ALA A 14 5.94 12.03 -1.54
C ALA A 14 6.43 10.64 -1.09
N ASP A 15 6.54 9.68 -2.02
CA ASP A 15 7.09 8.35 -1.74
C ASP A 15 8.53 8.45 -1.21
N TYR A 16 9.39 9.23 -1.88
CA TYR A 16 10.77 9.44 -1.42
C TYR A 16 10.84 10.05 -0.02
N ILE A 17 10.04 11.08 0.26
CA ILE A 17 10.00 11.72 1.59
C ILE A 17 9.59 10.70 2.65
N ARG A 18 8.58 9.87 2.37
CA ARG A 18 8.11 8.82 3.25
C ARG A 18 9.19 7.78 3.57
N TYR A 19 9.84 7.24 2.52
CA TYR A 19 10.95 6.29 2.70
C TYR A 19 12.13 6.91 3.44
N LYS A 20 12.52 8.14 3.08
CA LYS A 20 13.60 8.87 3.75
C LYS A 20 13.34 9.03 5.25
N SER A 21 12.13 9.38 5.63
CA SER A 21 11.72 9.53 7.04
C SER A 21 11.81 8.20 7.79
N LEU A 22 11.24 7.13 7.24
CA LEU A 22 11.15 5.83 7.90
C LEU A 22 12.49 5.07 7.94
N ARG A 23 13.27 5.14 6.86
CA ARG A 23 14.59 4.46 6.74
C ARG A 23 15.77 5.33 7.19
N ARG A 24 15.54 6.62 7.46
CA ARG A 24 16.55 7.60 7.91
C ARG A 24 17.80 7.64 7.02
N CYS A 25 17.64 7.58 5.70
CA CYS A 25 18.74 7.57 4.75
C CYS A 25 18.42 8.35 3.47
N GLY A 26 19.47 8.72 2.73
CA GLY A 26 19.34 9.49 1.49
C GLY A 26 18.95 8.64 0.29
N PHE A 27 18.68 9.32 -0.85
CA PHE A 27 18.18 8.69 -2.08
C PHE A 27 19.09 7.56 -2.59
N ALA A 28 20.40 7.77 -2.65
CA ALA A 28 21.34 6.78 -3.17
C ALA A 28 21.25 5.45 -2.37
N LYS A 29 21.23 5.53 -1.04
CA LYS A 29 21.09 4.35 -0.18
C LYS A 29 19.71 3.70 -0.35
N LEU A 30 18.63 4.48 -0.46
CA LEU A 30 17.29 3.94 -0.72
C LEU A 30 17.27 3.17 -2.05
N PHE A 31 17.83 3.76 -3.09
CA PHE A 31 17.83 3.16 -4.43
C PHE A 31 18.68 1.89 -4.53
N LEU A 32 19.83 1.85 -3.87
CA LEU A 32 20.75 0.71 -3.93
C LEU A 32 20.35 -0.44 -2.98
N ALA A 33 19.93 -0.12 -1.75
CA ALA A 33 19.73 -1.09 -0.70
C ALA A 33 18.27 -1.55 -0.50
N TYR A 34 17.29 -0.84 -1.07
CA TYR A 34 15.87 -1.15 -0.90
C TYR A 34 15.21 -1.45 -2.24
N PRO A 35 15.15 -2.70 -2.66
CA PRO A 35 14.60 -3.11 -3.95
C PRO A 35 13.13 -2.73 -4.13
N GLU A 36 12.32 -2.72 -3.05
CA GLU A 36 10.93 -2.26 -3.07
C GLU A 36 10.82 -0.77 -3.41
N PHE A 37 11.70 0.08 -2.87
CA PHE A 37 11.75 1.50 -3.24
C PHE A 37 12.16 1.67 -4.71
N ARG A 38 13.18 0.94 -5.16
CA ARG A 38 13.64 0.98 -6.55
C ARG A 38 12.54 0.54 -7.52
N TYR A 39 11.81 -0.55 -7.20
CA TYR A 39 10.70 -1.02 -8.02
C TYR A 39 9.57 0.03 -8.08
N GLN A 40 9.18 0.61 -6.96
CA GLN A 40 8.17 1.67 -6.89
C GLN A 40 8.63 2.94 -7.64
N PHE A 41 9.90 3.30 -7.55
CA PHE A 41 10.48 4.40 -8.31
C PHE A 41 10.30 4.20 -9.82
N TYR A 42 10.63 3.01 -10.36
CA TYR A 42 10.40 2.71 -11.77
C TYR A 42 8.91 2.67 -12.13
N TYR A 43 8.08 2.16 -11.24
CA TYR A 43 6.63 2.18 -11.42
C TYR A 43 6.11 3.61 -11.62
N ARG A 44 6.52 4.57 -10.79
CA ARG A 44 6.16 5.99 -10.91
C ARG A 44 6.67 6.65 -12.20
N LEU A 45 7.85 6.30 -12.65
CA LEU A 45 8.37 6.81 -13.93
C LEU A 45 7.53 6.32 -15.11
N ARG A 46 7.06 5.08 -15.05
CA ARG A 46 6.16 4.53 -16.08
C ARG A 46 4.83 5.26 -16.17
N GLU A 47 4.27 5.68 -15.05
CA GLU A 47 3.03 6.47 -15.05
C GLU A 47 3.21 7.82 -15.76
N HIS A 48 4.43 8.36 -15.75
CA HIS A 48 4.72 9.70 -16.27
C HIS A 48 4.93 9.76 -17.79
N SER A 49 5.45 8.70 -18.42
CA SER A 49 5.77 8.71 -19.86
C SER A 49 5.88 7.30 -20.46
N ASN A 50 5.32 7.14 -21.68
CA ASN A 50 5.46 5.91 -22.45
C ASN A 50 6.91 5.59 -22.83
N LEU A 51 7.75 6.62 -23.01
CA LEU A 51 9.17 6.44 -23.30
C LEU A 51 9.88 5.74 -22.11
N TRP A 52 9.58 6.13 -20.88
CA TRP A 52 10.11 5.49 -19.69
C TRP A 52 9.64 4.04 -19.52
N LYS A 53 8.41 3.72 -19.96
CA LYS A 53 7.92 2.32 -19.98
C LYS A 53 8.83 1.42 -20.82
N ILE A 54 9.30 1.90 -21.94
CA ILE A 54 10.15 1.12 -22.86
C ILE A 54 11.59 1.04 -22.35
N LEU A 55 12.17 2.19 -22.00
CA LEU A 55 13.58 2.28 -21.59
C LEU A 55 13.88 1.57 -20.26
N LEU A 56 12.92 1.54 -19.33
CA LEU A 56 13.10 0.97 -18.01
C LEU A 56 12.61 -0.48 -17.89
N LYS A 57 11.99 -1.02 -18.94
CA LYS A 57 11.52 -2.42 -18.95
C LYS A 57 12.61 -3.45 -18.58
N PRO A 58 13.85 -3.36 -19.08
CA PRO A 58 14.91 -4.27 -18.71
C PRO A 58 15.30 -4.20 -17.22
N LEU A 59 15.21 -3.00 -16.62
CA LEU A 59 15.57 -2.79 -15.21
C LEU A 59 14.52 -3.34 -14.22
N GLN A 60 13.29 -3.57 -14.71
CA GLN A 60 12.22 -4.22 -13.92
C GLN A 60 12.39 -5.74 -13.84
N LEU A 61 13.13 -6.34 -14.78
CA LEU A 61 13.37 -7.78 -14.82
C LEU A 61 14.21 -8.30 -13.63
N GLY A 62 14.84 -7.41 -12.87
CA GLY A 62 15.56 -7.72 -11.64
C GLY A 62 14.69 -7.73 -10.38
N ASN A 63 13.37 -7.92 -10.48
CA ASN A 63 12.48 -7.98 -9.32
C ASN A 63 12.62 -9.31 -8.57
N SER A 64 13.70 -9.43 -7.80
CA SER A 64 14.01 -10.62 -7.01
C SER A 64 13.04 -10.91 -5.86
N HIS A 65 12.07 -10.02 -5.62
CA HIS A 65 11.17 -10.07 -4.46
C HIS A 65 9.73 -10.48 -4.78
N ASN A 66 9.41 -10.76 -6.06
CA ASN A 66 8.04 -11.06 -6.49
C ASN A 66 7.01 -10.01 -6.02
N LEU A 67 7.40 -8.73 -6.11
CA LEU A 67 6.52 -7.59 -5.87
C LEU A 67 5.78 -7.26 -7.17
N TYR A 68 4.46 -7.23 -7.12
CA TYR A 68 3.61 -6.89 -8.26
C TYR A 68 2.71 -5.69 -7.93
N LEU A 69 2.85 -4.61 -8.70
CA LEU A 69 2.00 -3.42 -8.64
C LEU A 69 1.23 -3.30 -9.95
N ASN A 70 -0.08 -3.40 -9.88
CA ASN A 70 -1.00 -3.25 -11.01
C ASN A 70 -2.24 -2.47 -10.56
N SER A 71 -2.07 -1.18 -10.36
CA SER A 71 -3.17 -0.25 -10.07
C SER A 71 -2.85 1.06 -10.76
N ASP A 72 -3.81 1.62 -11.49
CA ASP A 72 -3.61 2.84 -12.25
C ASP A 72 -3.69 4.10 -11.38
N ASP A 73 -4.22 3.99 -10.17
CA ASP A 73 -4.43 5.12 -9.26
C ASP A 73 -3.87 4.82 -7.86
N ILE A 74 -2.57 5.05 -7.70
CA ILE A 74 -1.87 5.00 -6.41
C ILE A 74 -1.43 6.41 -6.04
N GLU A 75 -1.94 6.92 -4.93
CA GLU A 75 -1.56 8.23 -4.42
C GLU A 75 -0.13 8.26 -3.84
N GLY A 76 0.35 9.46 -3.51
CA GLY A 76 1.72 9.64 -3.02
C GLY A 76 1.92 9.21 -1.58
N GLY A 77 3.17 8.90 -1.22
CA GLY A 77 3.54 8.48 0.14
C GLY A 77 3.32 7.00 0.42
N LEU A 78 3.11 6.18 -0.61
CA LEU A 78 3.07 4.73 -0.44
C LEU A 78 4.43 4.24 0.10
N PHE A 79 4.40 3.44 1.16
CA PHE A 79 5.56 2.77 1.73
C PHE A 79 5.35 1.26 1.70
N ILE A 80 6.22 0.55 1.00
CA ILE A 80 6.23 -0.91 0.95
C ILE A 80 7.38 -1.39 1.82
N GLU A 81 7.07 -2.16 2.84
CA GLU A 81 8.06 -2.72 3.75
C GLU A 81 8.34 -4.18 3.41
N HIS A 82 9.60 -4.46 3.06
CA HIS A 82 10.12 -5.76 2.62
C HIS A 82 9.58 -6.27 1.27
N GLY A 83 8.39 -5.96 0.88
CA GLY A 83 7.77 -6.14 -0.44
C GLY A 83 7.77 -7.54 -1.08
N PHE A 84 8.44 -8.55 -0.50
CA PHE A 84 8.51 -9.88 -1.11
C PHE A 84 7.15 -10.60 -1.10
N SER A 85 6.85 -11.33 -2.19
CA SER A 85 5.60 -12.07 -2.38
C SER A 85 4.35 -11.21 -2.16
N THR A 86 4.41 -9.93 -2.59
CA THR A 86 3.34 -8.96 -2.41
C THR A 86 2.69 -8.65 -3.75
N ILE A 87 1.37 -8.78 -3.80
CA ILE A 87 0.54 -8.49 -4.96
C ILE A 87 -0.39 -7.34 -4.63
N ILE A 88 -0.33 -6.28 -5.41
CA ILE A 88 -1.19 -5.11 -5.30
C ILE A 88 -1.88 -4.89 -6.64
N ALA A 89 -3.13 -5.33 -6.74
CA ALA A 89 -3.98 -5.19 -7.90
C ALA A 89 -5.35 -4.69 -7.44
N CYS A 90 -5.58 -3.37 -7.50
CA CYS A 90 -6.77 -2.73 -6.98
C CYS A 90 -7.15 -1.49 -7.79
N ARG A 91 -8.35 -0.98 -7.55
CA ARG A 91 -8.88 0.21 -8.23
C ARG A 91 -8.16 1.47 -7.79
N HIS A 92 -7.86 1.60 -6.50
CA HIS A 92 -7.29 2.80 -5.90
C HIS A 92 -6.53 2.49 -4.63
N ILE A 93 -5.44 3.23 -4.39
CA ILE A 93 -4.75 3.31 -3.10
C ILE A 93 -4.55 4.79 -2.76
N GLY A 94 -5.11 5.19 -1.63
CA GLY A 94 -4.99 6.53 -1.09
C GLY A 94 -3.58 6.89 -0.61
N ALA A 95 -3.43 8.14 -0.18
CA ALA A 95 -2.14 8.68 0.25
C ALA A 95 -1.62 8.05 1.55
N ASN A 96 -0.29 8.00 1.69
CA ASN A 96 0.42 7.59 2.91
C ASN A 96 0.12 6.16 3.40
N CYS A 97 -0.28 5.26 2.52
CA CYS A 97 -0.48 3.86 2.87
C CYS A 97 0.84 3.15 3.18
N TRP A 98 0.75 2.13 4.05
CA TRP A 98 1.89 1.28 4.43
C TRP A 98 1.51 -0.18 4.20
N ILE A 99 2.25 -0.87 3.35
CA ILE A 99 1.99 -2.26 2.98
C ILE A 99 3.20 -3.10 3.33
N ASN A 100 3.00 -4.13 4.14
CA ASN A 100 4.04 -5.09 4.51
C ASN A 100 4.17 -6.21 3.47
N GLN A 101 5.11 -7.12 3.70
CA GLN A 101 5.35 -8.29 2.86
C GLN A 101 4.19 -9.30 2.86
N GLN A 102 4.12 -10.14 1.81
CA GLN A 102 3.14 -11.23 1.64
C GLN A 102 1.67 -10.77 1.61
N VAL A 103 1.45 -9.47 1.42
CA VAL A 103 0.11 -8.91 1.28
C VAL A 103 -0.43 -9.24 -0.11
N THR A 104 -1.72 -9.59 -0.17
CA THR A 104 -2.46 -9.66 -1.44
C THR A 104 -3.62 -8.69 -1.38
N ILE A 105 -3.61 -7.70 -2.26
CA ILE A 105 -4.76 -6.85 -2.58
C ILE A 105 -5.16 -7.24 -4.00
N GLY A 106 -6.36 -7.79 -4.18
CA GLY A 106 -6.66 -8.38 -5.48
C GLY A 106 -8.14 -8.61 -5.76
N TYR A 107 -8.35 -9.10 -6.97
CA TYR A 107 -9.66 -9.39 -7.53
C TYR A 107 -10.26 -10.65 -6.92
N SER A 108 -11.61 -10.69 -6.79
CA SER A 108 -12.36 -11.94 -6.60
C SER A 108 -12.79 -12.57 -7.92
N ASP A 109 -12.87 -11.76 -8.96
CA ASP A 109 -13.24 -12.14 -10.32
C ASP A 109 -12.65 -11.13 -11.34
N ALA A 110 -13.11 -11.12 -12.59
CA ALA A 110 -12.54 -10.27 -13.63
C ALA A 110 -12.67 -8.75 -13.41
N THR A 111 -13.60 -8.31 -12.55
CA THR A 111 -13.96 -6.88 -12.41
C THR A 111 -13.90 -6.34 -10.97
N ASN A 112 -14.09 -7.22 -9.99
CA ASN A 112 -14.23 -6.84 -8.59
C ASN A 112 -12.89 -6.74 -7.89
N CYS A 113 -12.41 -5.52 -7.67
CA CYS A 113 -11.15 -5.24 -6.98
C CYS A 113 -11.32 -4.18 -5.89
N PRO A 114 -10.43 -4.19 -4.89
CA PRO A 114 -10.52 -3.31 -3.74
C PRO A 114 -10.33 -1.83 -4.08
N TYR A 115 -10.90 -0.99 -3.22
CA TYR A 115 -10.61 0.43 -3.06
C TYR A 115 -10.01 0.66 -1.67
N ILE A 116 -8.81 1.26 -1.58
CA ILE A 116 -8.09 1.50 -0.34
C ILE A 116 -8.02 3.01 -0.10
N GLY A 117 -8.48 3.47 1.07
CA GLY A 117 -8.42 4.86 1.50
C GLY A 117 -7.02 5.32 1.90
N ASN A 118 -6.98 6.51 2.54
CA ASN A 118 -5.73 7.15 2.97
C ASN A 118 -5.23 6.58 4.31
N ASN A 119 -3.92 6.67 4.56
CA ASN A 119 -3.30 6.28 5.83
C ASN A 119 -3.60 4.83 6.26
N VAL A 120 -3.90 3.95 5.32
CA VAL A 120 -4.19 2.55 5.59
C VAL A 120 -2.89 1.77 5.82
N HIS A 121 -2.87 0.96 6.88
CA HIS A 121 -1.73 0.10 7.19
C HIS A 121 -2.12 -1.38 7.06
N ILE A 122 -1.56 -2.06 6.07
CA ILE A 122 -1.83 -3.48 5.79
C ILE A 122 -0.63 -4.30 6.26
N LYS A 123 -0.85 -5.08 7.32
CA LYS A 123 0.20 -5.88 7.97
C LYS A 123 0.53 -7.14 7.18
N ALA A 124 1.68 -7.75 7.53
CA ALA A 124 2.23 -8.91 6.84
C ALA A 124 1.22 -10.04 6.64
N GLY A 125 1.20 -10.61 5.45
CA GLY A 125 0.36 -11.75 5.10
C GLY A 125 -1.12 -11.47 4.91
N ALA A 126 -1.61 -10.24 5.17
CA ALA A 126 -3.02 -9.90 5.02
C ALA A 126 -3.52 -10.02 3.58
N LYS A 127 -4.80 -10.35 3.41
CA LYS A 127 -5.50 -10.47 2.13
C LYS A 127 -6.69 -9.51 2.11
N VAL A 128 -6.80 -8.72 1.04
CA VAL A 128 -7.93 -7.81 0.78
C VAL A 128 -8.47 -8.15 -0.59
N ILE A 129 -9.61 -8.81 -0.66
CA ILE A 129 -10.06 -9.48 -1.88
C ILE A 129 -11.48 -9.05 -2.26
N GLY A 130 -11.67 -8.76 -3.55
CA GLY A 130 -12.97 -8.48 -4.13
C GLY A 130 -13.34 -6.99 -4.10
N ASN A 131 -14.61 -6.69 -4.42
CA ASN A 131 -15.13 -5.33 -4.46
C ASN A 131 -15.40 -4.78 -3.05
N VAL A 132 -14.32 -4.61 -2.27
CA VAL A 132 -14.38 -4.10 -0.90
C VAL A 132 -13.84 -2.69 -0.83
N ARG A 133 -14.42 -1.87 0.03
CA ARG A 133 -13.98 -0.51 0.33
C ARG A 133 -13.35 -0.45 1.71
N ILE A 134 -12.08 -0.11 1.76
CA ILE A 134 -11.36 0.14 3.00
C ILE A 134 -11.32 1.66 3.22
N GLY A 135 -11.88 2.12 4.33
CA GLY A 135 -11.89 3.53 4.69
C GLY A 135 -10.51 4.07 5.06
N ASP A 136 -10.46 5.36 5.39
CA ASP A 136 -9.22 6.02 5.80
C ASP A 136 -8.78 5.56 7.20
N ASP A 137 -7.46 5.62 7.46
CA ASP A 137 -6.91 5.34 8.79
C ASP A 137 -7.32 3.95 9.34
N VAL A 138 -7.28 2.95 8.47
CA VAL A 138 -7.56 1.55 8.81
C VAL A 138 -6.25 0.79 9.04
N ILE A 139 -6.23 -0.07 10.05
CA ILE A 139 -5.16 -1.05 10.25
C ILE A 139 -5.73 -2.45 10.00
N ILE A 140 -5.20 -3.13 8.99
CA ILE A 140 -5.50 -4.54 8.73
C ILE A 140 -4.39 -5.38 9.35
N GLY A 141 -4.74 -6.18 10.36
CA GLY A 141 -3.80 -6.98 11.12
C GLY A 141 -3.12 -8.07 10.28
N ALA A 142 -2.01 -8.60 10.81
CA ALA A 142 -1.27 -9.66 10.13
C ALA A 142 -2.15 -10.89 9.87
N ASN A 143 -2.02 -11.46 8.67
CA ASN A 143 -2.78 -12.62 8.19
C ASN A 143 -4.32 -12.47 8.21
N ALA A 144 -4.84 -11.24 8.36
CA ALA A 144 -6.27 -11.00 8.27
C ALA A 144 -6.77 -11.16 6.82
N VAL A 145 -7.98 -11.67 6.65
CA VAL A 145 -8.64 -11.83 5.34
C VAL A 145 -9.88 -10.94 5.29
N VAL A 146 -9.77 -9.85 4.57
CA VAL A 146 -10.82 -8.84 4.39
C VAL A 146 -11.59 -9.14 3.12
N VAL A 147 -12.88 -9.42 3.26
CA VAL A 147 -13.84 -9.72 2.17
C VAL A 147 -15.11 -8.89 2.27
N ASN A 148 -15.15 -7.93 3.20
CA ASN A 148 -16.22 -6.96 3.38
C ASN A 148 -15.66 -5.57 3.59
N ASP A 149 -16.49 -4.55 3.41
CA ASP A 149 -16.12 -3.16 3.65
C ASP A 149 -15.65 -2.94 5.09
N VAL A 150 -14.66 -2.05 5.24
CA VAL A 150 -14.11 -1.67 6.55
C VAL A 150 -14.27 -0.16 6.70
N PRO A 151 -15.00 0.32 7.72
CA PRO A 151 -15.16 1.74 7.97
C PRO A 151 -13.85 2.39 8.38
N SER A 152 -13.73 3.70 8.12
CA SER A 152 -12.59 4.50 8.54
C SER A 152 -12.32 4.37 10.05
N HIS A 153 -11.07 4.63 10.45
CA HIS A 153 -10.65 4.65 11.85
C HIS A 153 -10.88 3.31 12.58
N SER A 154 -10.59 2.20 11.92
CA SER A 154 -10.82 0.84 12.45
C SER A 154 -9.56 -0.02 12.42
N ILE A 155 -9.46 -0.94 13.38
CA ILE A 155 -8.51 -2.05 13.34
C ILE A 155 -9.27 -3.35 13.13
N VAL A 156 -8.90 -4.09 12.08
CA VAL A 156 -9.52 -5.38 11.76
C VAL A 156 -8.48 -6.51 11.82
N VAL A 157 -8.91 -7.67 12.30
CA VAL A 157 -8.08 -8.89 12.38
C VAL A 157 -8.93 -10.14 12.13
N GLY A 158 -8.28 -11.26 11.83
CA GLY A 158 -8.91 -12.57 11.74
C GLY A 158 -9.31 -13.00 10.32
N VAL A 159 -9.89 -14.20 10.21
CA VAL A 159 -10.33 -14.85 8.97
C VAL A 159 -11.74 -15.41 9.17
N PRO A 160 -12.78 -14.77 8.61
CA PRO A 160 -12.79 -13.45 7.96
C PRO A 160 -12.49 -12.33 8.97
N ALA A 161 -11.98 -11.21 8.49
CA ALA A 161 -11.60 -10.07 9.33
C ALA A 161 -12.80 -9.46 10.06
N ARG A 162 -12.60 -9.09 11.33
CA ARG A 162 -13.57 -8.41 12.18
C ARG A 162 -12.93 -7.19 12.83
N ILE A 163 -13.75 -6.15 13.05
CA ILE A 163 -13.30 -4.95 13.73
C ILE A 163 -13.09 -5.28 15.21
N ILE A 164 -11.91 -4.93 15.74
CA ILE A 164 -11.56 -5.13 17.16
C ILE A 164 -11.35 -3.81 17.89
N LYS A 165 -11.00 -2.75 17.18
CA LYS A 165 -10.81 -1.41 17.76
C LYS A 165 -11.29 -0.34 16.79
N VAL A 166 -11.72 0.78 17.36
CA VAL A 166 -12.09 1.99 16.63
C VAL A 166 -11.53 3.23 17.32
N ARG A 167 -11.48 4.35 16.59
CA ARG A 167 -11.25 5.69 17.13
C ARG A 167 -12.07 6.72 16.37
N SER A 168 -12.29 7.89 16.94
CA SER A 168 -13.11 8.93 16.29
C SER A 168 -12.31 9.78 15.31
N HIS A 169 -11.00 9.97 15.62
CA HIS A 169 -10.07 10.73 14.78
C HIS A 169 -8.67 10.08 14.79
N ILE A 170 -7.85 10.36 13.76
CA ILE A 170 -6.49 9.77 13.62
C ILE A 170 -5.56 10.09 14.80
N SER A 171 -5.77 11.20 15.51
CA SER A 171 -5.02 11.58 16.71
C SER A 171 -5.50 10.90 17.99
N ASP A 172 -6.67 10.26 17.96
CA ASP A 172 -7.28 9.69 19.15
C ASP A 172 -6.68 8.32 19.48
N PRO A 173 -6.69 7.91 20.75
CA PRO A 173 -6.28 6.55 21.13
C PRO A 173 -7.30 5.53 20.61
N TRP A 174 -6.79 4.34 20.27
CA TRP A 174 -7.63 3.21 19.88
C TRP A 174 -8.45 2.68 21.06
N ARG A 175 -9.76 2.53 20.88
CA ARG A 175 -10.70 1.95 21.86
C ARG A 175 -11.12 0.56 21.40
N SER A 176 -11.06 -0.41 22.30
CA SER A 176 -11.56 -1.77 22.01
C SER A 176 -13.07 -1.76 21.85
N ILE A 177 -13.58 -2.48 20.86
CA ILE A 177 -14.99 -2.81 20.78
C ILE A 177 -15.22 -3.92 21.80
N VAL A 178 -15.93 -3.60 22.87
CA VAL A 178 -16.45 -4.63 23.80
C VAL A 178 -17.49 -5.39 23.00
N SER A 179 -17.21 -6.65 22.64
CA SER A 179 -18.23 -7.54 22.11
C SER A 179 -19.32 -7.63 23.19
N ILE A 180 -20.47 -7.08 22.90
CA ILE A 180 -21.69 -7.41 23.65
C ILE A 180 -21.89 -8.91 23.32
N GLN A 181 -21.55 -9.78 24.27
CA GLN A 181 -21.97 -11.15 24.20
C GLN A 181 -23.49 -11.10 24.30
N VAL A 182 -24.15 -11.40 23.18
CA VAL A 182 -25.56 -11.75 23.19
C VAL A 182 -25.58 -13.15 23.77
N GLU A 183 -26.07 -13.25 25.00
CA GLU A 183 -26.46 -14.50 25.64
C GLU A 183 -27.57 -15.18 24.84
#